data_a22a89d4ded7a14b7c52151ddc5fd43c
#
_entry.id   a22a89d4ded7a14b7c52151ddc5fd43c
#
_cell.length_a   1.000
_cell.length_b   1.000
_cell.length_c   1.000
_cell.angle_alpha   90.00
_cell.angle_beta   90.00
_cell.angle_gamma   90.00
#
_symmetry.space_group_name_H-M   'P 1'
#
loop_
_entity.id
_entity.type
_entity.pdbx_description
1 polymer ?
#
loop_
_entity_poly.entity_id
_entity_poly.type
_entity_poly.pdbx_seq_one_letter_code
_entity_poly.pdbx_strand_id
1 'polypeptide(L)'
;MGVSGEDDWEEVSDARAIALASVLGPANGMVFHATHPFVLGGNADVLGFFEHTPGAVYVTAELTGKPQACFANYELMICHRSQSDWGPNLISRLAPYTQQAYIGPGETMDIDDATPNRSHIKALLFDTYAPFVLFGHEFELRLCLGITKKELQFKLDRGAEELLCRLKQQGVYPYTDLGRESVRLDVS
;
A
#
# COMPACT_ATOMS: atom_id res chain seq x y z
N MET A 1 -14.27 24.84 -26.58
CA MET A 1 -15.12 24.12 -25.64
C MET A 1 -14.13 23.42 -24.70
N GLY A 2 -13.84 24.06 -23.56
CA GLY A 2 -12.96 23.45 -22.56
C GLY A 2 -13.82 22.53 -21.71
N VAL A 3 -13.57 21.23 -21.79
CA VAL A 3 -13.93 20.29 -20.72
C VAL A 3 -13.05 20.73 -19.55
N SER A 4 -13.64 21.12 -18.44
CA SER A 4 -12.90 21.62 -17.30
C SER A 4 -12.09 20.45 -16.73
N GLY A 5 -10.84 20.69 -16.37
CA GLY A 5 -9.98 19.63 -15.78
C GLY A 5 -10.52 19.05 -14.47
N GLU A 6 -11.55 19.66 -13.89
CA GLU A 6 -12.27 19.17 -12.72
C GLU A 6 -13.18 17.97 -13.05
N ASP A 7 -13.94 18.01 -14.17
CA ASP A 7 -14.82 16.92 -14.60
C ASP A 7 -14.01 15.66 -14.94
N ASP A 8 -12.81 15.82 -15.49
CA ASP A 8 -11.90 14.69 -15.82
C ASP A 8 -11.32 14.05 -14.55
N TRP A 9 -11.06 14.83 -13.52
CA TRP A 9 -10.55 14.33 -12.25
C TRP A 9 -11.61 13.53 -11.46
N GLU A 10 -12.86 14.02 -11.39
CA GLU A 10 -13.98 13.30 -10.76
C GLU A 10 -14.25 11.97 -11.45
N GLU A 11 -14.29 11.93 -12.78
CA GLU A 11 -14.45 10.69 -13.54
C GLU A 11 -13.38 9.65 -13.18
N VAL A 12 -12.10 10.07 -13.11
CA VAL A 12 -10.98 9.18 -12.79
C VAL A 12 -11.05 8.70 -11.34
N SER A 13 -11.42 9.58 -10.40
CA SER A 13 -11.56 9.24 -8.99
C SER A 13 -12.66 8.21 -8.77
N ASP A 14 -13.83 8.42 -9.35
CA ASP A 14 -14.98 7.51 -9.25
C ASP A 14 -14.68 6.15 -9.90
N ALA A 15 -14.11 6.15 -11.11
CA ALA A 15 -13.73 4.92 -11.80
C ALA A 15 -12.71 4.11 -10.99
N ARG A 16 -11.74 4.78 -10.36
CA ARG A 16 -10.74 4.12 -9.51
C ARG A 16 -11.38 3.54 -8.25
N ALA A 17 -12.26 4.28 -7.58
CA ALA A 17 -12.97 3.79 -6.40
C ALA A 17 -13.79 2.53 -6.73
N ILE A 18 -14.46 2.51 -7.87
CA ILE A 18 -15.20 1.34 -8.37
C ILE A 18 -14.25 0.17 -8.67
N ALA A 19 -13.12 0.43 -9.34
CA ALA A 19 -12.14 -0.59 -9.67
C ALA A 19 -11.52 -1.22 -8.40
N LEU A 20 -11.15 -0.42 -7.41
CA LEU A 20 -10.66 -0.90 -6.12
C LEU A 20 -11.74 -1.69 -5.36
N ALA A 21 -12.98 -1.21 -5.37
CA ALA A 21 -14.09 -1.89 -4.73
C ALA A 21 -14.40 -3.27 -5.37
N SER A 22 -14.12 -3.46 -6.66
CA SER A 22 -14.29 -4.76 -7.32
C SER A 22 -13.37 -5.85 -6.75
N VAL A 23 -12.23 -5.47 -6.18
CA VAL A 23 -11.23 -6.38 -5.57
C VAL A 23 -11.37 -6.45 -4.05
N LEU A 24 -11.61 -5.30 -3.41
CA LEU A 24 -11.55 -5.16 -1.95
C LEU A 24 -12.93 -5.11 -1.27
N GLY A 25 -14.02 -5.12 -2.04
CA GLY A 25 -15.36 -4.83 -1.54
C GLY A 25 -15.59 -3.32 -1.39
N PRO A 26 -16.74 -2.92 -0.85
CA PRO A 26 -17.09 -1.51 -0.77
C PRO A 26 -16.14 -0.73 0.14
N ALA A 27 -15.77 0.47 -0.28
CA ALA A 27 -15.07 1.41 0.60
C ALA A 27 -16.02 1.82 1.75
N ASN A 28 -15.50 1.90 2.96
CA ASN A 28 -16.30 2.18 4.16
C ASN A 28 -16.55 3.68 4.41
N GLY A 29 -16.42 4.51 3.36
CA GLY A 29 -16.62 5.96 3.45
C GLY A 29 -15.54 6.71 4.23
N MET A 30 -14.50 6.02 4.70
CA MET A 30 -13.35 6.65 5.35
C MET A 30 -12.33 7.04 4.29
N VAL A 31 -12.11 8.34 4.15
CA VAL A 31 -11.09 8.92 3.27
C VAL A 31 -10.13 9.72 4.13
N PHE A 32 -8.85 9.45 4.02
CA PHE A 32 -7.79 10.27 4.59
C PHE A 32 -7.34 11.25 3.52
N HIS A 33 -7.84 12.48 3.61
CA HIS A 33 -7.49 13.52 2.66
C HIS A 33 -6.12 14.12 2.94
N ALA A 34 -5.30 14.20 1.89
CA ALA A 34 -4.07 14.94 1.93
C ALA A 34 -4.32 16.46 1.98
N THR A 35 -3.55 17.17 2.78
CA THR A 35 -3.66 18.64 2.86
C THR A 35 -3.22 19.33 1.55
N HIS A 36 -2.33 18.69 0.78
CA HIS A 36 -1.80 19.17 -0.49
C HIS A 36 -2.09 18.12 -1.56
N PRO A 37 -2.71 18.47 -2.70
CA PRO A 37 -3.02 17.52 -3.75
C PRO A 37 -1.79 16.81 -4.29
N PHE A 38 -1.91 15.52 -4.54
CA PHE A 38 -0.81 14.67 -5.04
C PHE A 38 -0.26 15.15 -6.39
N VAL A 39 -1.12 15.57 -7.30
CA VAL A 39 -0.74 16.13 -8.63
C VAL A 39 0.13 17.38 -8.54
N LEU A 40 0.14 18.06 -7.40
CA LEU A 40 0.98 19.22 -7.12
C LEU A 40 2.20 18.89 -6.26
N GLY A 41 2.55 17.61 -6.14
CA GLY A 41 3.66 17.12 -5.33
C GLY A 41 3.32 16.92 -3.86
N GLY A 42 2.04 16.90 -3.50
CA GLY A 42 1.56 16.57 -2.16
C GLY A 42 1.47 15.06 -1.92
N ASN A 43 0.88 14.70 -0.80
CA ASN A 43 0.59 13.30 -0.43
C ASN A 43 -0.65 12.79 -1.20
N ALA A 44 -0.82 11.48 -1.28
CA ALA A 44 -2.02 10.91 -1.89
C ALA A 44 -3.15 10.73 -0.87
N ASP A 45 -4.38 10.89 -1.34
CA ASP A 45 -5.58 10.47 -0.61
C ASP A 45 -5.57 8.94 -0.43
N VAL A 46 -6.16 8.48 0.69
CA VAL A 46 -6.21 7.06 1.06
C VAL A 46 -7.63 6.65 1.40
N LEU A 47 -8.10 5.56 0.80
CA LEU A 47 -9.40 4.94 1.05
C LEU A 47 -9.27 3.79 2.04
N GLY A 48 -10.29 3.62 2.92
CA GLY A 48 -10.41 2.52 3.86
C GLY A 48 -11.39 1.45 3.38
N PHE A 49 -10.99 0.16 3.52
CA PHE A 49 -11.78 -1.02 3.18
C PHE A 49 -11.74 -1.97 4.38
N PHE A 50 -12.86 -2.08 5.14
CA PHE A 50 -12.89 -2.79 6.42
C PHE A 50 -13.65 -4.13 6.37
N GLU A 51 -14.15 -4.50 5.20
CA GLU A 51 -14.89 -5.73 4.96
C GLU A 51 -14.12 -6.77 4.14
N HIS A 52 -12.97 -6.37 3.57
CA HIS A 52 -12.17 -7.23 2.71
C HIS A 52 -11.49 -8.37 3.49
N THR A 53 -10.89 -8.06 4.63
CA THR A 53 -10.22 -9.02 5.53
C THR A 53 -10.54 -8.67 6.97
N PRO A 54 -10.38 -9.61 7.93
CA PRO A 54 -10.45 -9.25 9.34
C PRO A 54 -9.43 -8.16 9.67
N GLY A 55 -9.90 -6.95 9.99
CA GLY A 55 -9.04 -5.79 10.26
C GLY A 55 -9.36 -4.61 9.35
N ALA A 56 -8.35 -3.83 9.00
CA ALA A 56 -8.48 -2.64 8.17
C ALA A 56 -7.47 -2.68 7.02
N VAL A 57 -7.97 -2.44 5.81
CA VAL A 57 -7.17 -2.26 4.60
C VAL A 57 -7.23 -0.80 4.20
N TYR A 58 -6.10 -0.22 3.86
CA TYR A 58 -5.98 1.15 3.38
C TYR A 58 -5.24 1.15 2.05
N VAL A 59 -5.72 1.95 1.09
CA VAL A 59 -5.18 2.01 -0.28
C VAL A 59 -5.09 3.45 -0.73
N THR A 60 -3.97 3.86 -1.32
CA THR A 60 -3.86 5.15 -2.00
C THR A 60 -4.85 5.22 -3.16
N ALA A 61 -5.29 6.42 -3.53
CA ALA A 61 -6.32 6.58 -4.54
C ALA A 61 -5.98 7.69 -5.55
N GLU A 62 -4.71 7.87 -5.89
CA GLU A 62 -4.27 8.90 -6.82
C GLU A 62 -3.07 8.52 -7.71
N LEU A 63 -2.48 7.31 -7.52
CA LEU A 63 -1.29 6.91 -8.26
C LEU A 63 -1.62 6.37 -9.66
N THR A 64 -2.77 5.70 -9.78
CA THR A 64 -3.25 5.10 -11.03
C THR A 64 -4.27 5.99 -11.72
N GLY A 65 -4.47 5.83 -13.02
CA GLY A 65 -5.40 6.66 -13.78
C GLY A 65 -5.47 6.31 -15.25
N LYS A 66 -5.85 7.28 -16.08
CA LYS A 66 -5.77 7.14 -17.54
C LYS A 66 -4.30 6.96 -17.94
N PRO A 67 -3.97 6.10 -18.94
CA PRO A 67 -2.57 5.74 -19.25
C PRO A 67 -1.62 6.91 -19.51
N GLN A 68 -2.16 8.04 -19.98
CA GLN A 68 -1.37 9.24 -20.27
C GLN A 68 -1.13 10.14 -19.03
N ALA A 69 -1.79 9.82 -17.91
CA ALA A 69 -1.79 10.64 -16.69
C ALA A 69 -1.60 9.82 -15.40
N CYS A 70 -1.23 8.54 -15.51
CA CYS A 70 -0.92 7.74 -14.32
C CYS A 70 0.53 8.01 -13.87
N PHE A 71 0.72 8.01 -12.56
CA PHE A 71 2.05 8.20 -11.92
C PHE A 71 2.74 6.86 -11.66
N ALA A 72 1.96 5.80 -11.42
CA ALA A 72 2.45 4.44 -11.22
C ALA A 72 1.47 3.43 -11.81
N ASN A 73 1.92 2.19 -12.01
CA ASN A 73 1.07 1.07 -12.41
C ASN A 73 0.50 0.29 -11.21
N TYR A 74 0.48 0.90 -10.05
CA TYR A 74 -0.05 0.34 -8.81
C TYR A 74 -0.60 1.43 -7.88
N GLU A 75 -1.50 1.04 -6.98
CA GLU A 75 -1.81 1.76 -5.76
C GLU A 75 -1.09 1.11 -4.58
N LEU A 76 -0.61 1.91 -3.63
CA LEU A 76 -0.02 1.40 -2.39
C LEU A 76 -1.12 0.92 -1.45
N MET A 77 -0.91 -0.24 -0.83
CA MET A 77 -1.85 -0.87 0.09
C MET A 77 -1.15 -1.22 1.40
N ILE A 78 -1.82 -1.02 2.53
CA ILE A 78 -1.36 -1.50 3.84
C ILE A 78 -2.53 -2.12 4.61
N CYS A 79 -2.26 -3.23 5.31
CA CYS A 79 -3.26 -3.92 6.11
C CYS A 79 -2.87 -3.89 7.58
N HIS A 80 -3.86 -3.67 8.45
CA HIS A 80 -3.75 -3.75 9.91
C HIS A 80 -4.81 -4.69 10.47
N ARG A 81 -4.53 -5.34 11.60
CA ARG A 81 -5.51 -6.18 12.32
C ARG A 81 -6.60 -5.38 13.01
N SER A 82 -6.36 -4.10 13.24
CA SER A 82 -7.32 -3.12 13.77
C SER A 82 -7.13 -1.79 13.07
N GLN A 83 -8.11 -0.91 13.16
CA GLN A 83 -7.99 0.44 12.62
C GLN A 83 -6.81 1.17 13.24
N SER A 84 -6.07 1.88 12.40
CA SER A 84 -4.87 2.63 12.78
C SER A 84 -4.69 3.80 11.84
N ASP A 85 -4.35 4.97 12.36
CA ASP A 85 -4.03 6.15 11.55
C ASP A 85 -2.60 6.13 11.02
N TRP A 86 -1.73 5.30 11.60
CA TRP A 86 -0.32 5.24 11.20
C TRP A 86 -0.16 4.72 9.76
N GLY A 87 -0.83 3.61 9.43
CA GLY A 87 -0.73 2.98 8.12
C GLY A 87 -1.16 3.88 6.96
N PRO A 88 -2.39 4.43 6.96
CA PRO A 88 -2.82 5.34 5.92
C PRO A 88 -1.94 6.59 5.81
N ASN A 89 -1.51 7.18 6.93
CA ASN A 89 -0.57 8.29 6.92
C ASN A 89 0.79 7.91 6.31
N LEU A 90 1.29 6.70 6.56
CA LEU A 90 2.54 6.22 5.99
C LEU A 90 2.45 6.11 4.46
N ILE A 91 1.46 5.37 3.93
CA ILE A 91 1.34 5.15 2.48
C ILE A 91 0.97 6.44 1.74
N SER A 92 0.18 7.33 2.34
CA SER A 92 -0.10 8.67 1.81
C SER A 92 1.19 9.47 1.59
N ARG A 93 2.09 9.47 2.58
CA ARG A 93 3.38 10.17 2.53
C ARG A 93 4.42 9.45 1.65
N LEU A 94 4.26 8.16 1.41
CA LEU A 94 5.12 7.39 0.52
C LEU A 94 4.76 7.61 -0.96
N ALA A 95 3.53 7.97 -1.25
CA ALA A 95 3.04 8.15 -2.61
C ALA A 95 3.91 9.08 -3.48
N PRO A 96 4.35 10.28 -3.04
CA PRO A 96 5.23 11.13 -3.84
C PRO A 96 6.56 10.48 -4.25
N TYR A 97 7.04 9.50 -3.47
CA TYR A 97 8.26 8.77 -3.80
C TYR A 97 8.09 7.92 -5.07
N THR A 98 6.87 7.42 -5.34
CA THR A 98 6.57 6.63 -6.54
C THR A 98 6.74 7.41 -7.85
N GLN A 99 6.70 8.74 -7.79
CA GLN A 99 6.99 9.62 -8.94
C GLN A 99 8.48 9.68 -9.27
N GLN A 100 9.35 9.32 -8.34
CA GLN A 100 10.82 9.40 -8.47
C GLN A 100 11.45 8.03 -8.71
N ALA A 101 10.85 6.97 -8.17
CA ALA A 101 11.37 5.62 -8.26
C ALA A 101 10.24 4.59 -8.32
N TYR A 102 10.42 3.56 -9.14
CA TYR A 102 9.54 2.40 -9.15
C TYR A 102 9.78 1.57 -7.89
N ILE A 103 8.70 1.17 -7.24
CA ILE A 103 8.74 0.27 -6.08
C ILE A 103 8.28 -1.12 -6.53
N GLY A 104 9.23 -2.02 -6.75
CA GLY A 104 8.99 -3.38 -7.25
C GLY A 104 8.60 -4.39 -6.15
N PRO A 105 7.93 -5.51 -6.55
CA PRO A 105 7.73 -6.63 -5.63
C PRO A 105 9.09 -7.21 -5.19
N GLY A 106 9.19 -7.58 -3.92
CA GLY A 106 10.41 -8.09 -3.32
C GLY A 106 11.41 -7.01 -2.90
N GLU A 107 11.19 -5.74 -3.25
CA GLU A 107 12.01 -4.63 -2.75
C GLU A 107 11.70 -4.31 -1.29
N THR A 108 12.59 -3.58 -0.66
CA THR A 108 12.42 -3.15 0.74
C THR A 108 12.81 -1.69 0.90
N MET A 109 12.13 -1.02 1.83
CA MET A 109 12.41 0.36 2.21
C MET A 109 12.57 0.45 3.72
N ASP A 110 13.63 1.09 4.18
CA ASP A 110 13.80 1.41 5.60
C ASP A 110 12.80 2.50 6.01
N ILE A 111 12.11 2.25 7.12
CA ILE A 111 11.11 3.16 7.69
C ILE A 111 11.31 3.35 9.21
N ASP A 112 12.51 3.08 9.73
CA ASP A 112 12.75 3.12 11.18
C ASP A 112 12.35 4.46 11.79
N ASP A 113 12.70 5.56 11.14
CA ASP A 113 12.36 6.92 11.58
C ASP A 113 10.87 7.26 11.44
N ALA A 114 10.12 6.52 10.63
CA ALA A 114 8.68 6.72 10.41
C ALA A 114 7.81 5.83 11.31
N THR A 115 8.41 4.89 12.06
CA THR A 115 7.66 4.01 12.97
C THR A 115 7.53 4.63 14.35
N PRO A 116 6.42 4.36 15.07
CA PRO A 116 6.27 4.80 16.46
C PRO A 116 7.37 4.23 17.35
N ASN A 117 7.72 4.96 18.40
CA ASN A 117 8.65 4.50 19.42
C ASN A 117 8.25 3.12 19.95
N ARG A 118 9.21 2.21 20.08
CA ARG A 118 9.05 0.80 20.49
C ARG A 118 8.45 -0.13 19.42
N SER A 119 8.28 0.32 18.19
CA SER A 119 7.94 -0.60 17.09
C SER A 119 9.10 -1.54 16.80
N HIS A 120 8.78 -2.81 16.56
CA HIS A 120 9.75 -3.80 16.08
C HIS A 120 9.87 -3.80 14.55
N ILE A 121 8.92 -3.16 13.87
CA ILE A 121 8.97 -2.97 12.42
C ILE A 121 9.99 -1.90 12.09
N LYS A 122 10.89 -2.21 11.13
CA LYS A 122 12.01 -1.35 10.73
C LYS A 122 12.05 -1.10 9.22
N ALA A 123 11.37 -1.94 8.45
CA ALA A 123 11.31 -1.78 7.01
C ALA A 123 9.95 -2.20 6.47
N LEU A 124 9.62 -1.76 5.26
CA LEU A 124 8.57 -2.31 4.43
C LEU A 124 9.19 -3.33 3.46
N LEU A 125 8.51 -4.44 3.27
CA LEU A 125 8.68 -5.35 2.14
C LEU A 125 7.50 -5.14 1.20
N PHE A 126 7.76 -4.92 -0.08
CA PHE A 126 6.71 -4.72 -1.08
C PHE A 126 6.38 -6.05 -1.77
N ASP A 127 5.07 -6.31 -1.93
CA ASP A 127 4.58 -7.50 -2.63
C ASP A 127 3.40 -7.14 -3.53
N THR A 128 3.18 -7.88 -4.61
CA THR A 128 1.94 -7.76 -5.40
C THR A 128 0.83 -8.49 -4.66
N TYR A 129 -0.21 -7.75 -4.26
CA TYR A 129 -1.35 -8.33 -3.54
C TYR A 129 -2.40 -8.89 -4.50
N ALA A 130 -2.89 -8.06 -5.42
CA ALA A 130 -3.88 -8.43 -6.43
C ALA A 130 -3.84 -7.45 -7.61
N PRO A 131 -4.22 -7.87 -8.83
CA PRO A 131 -4.47 -6.97 -9.93
C PRO A 131 -5.86 -6.33 -9.82
N PHE A 132 -6.04 -5.17 -10.47
CA PHE A 132 -7.32 -4.56 -10.74
C PHE A 132 -7.30 -3.90 -12.12
N VAL A 133 -8.48 -3.68 -12.71
CA VAL A 133 -8.61 -3.08 -14.04
C VAL A 133 -9.22 -1.69 -13.93
N LEU A 134 -8.58 -0.69 -14.52
CA LEU A 134 -9.03 0.70 -14.59
C LEU A 134 -8.86 1.20 -16.03
N PHE A 135 -9.93 1.73 -16.65
CA PHE A 135 -9.95 2.18 -18.05
C PHE A 135 -9.44 1.11 -19.07
N GLY A 136 -9.69 -0.17 -18.79
CA GLY A 136 -9.26 -1.29 -19.64
C GLY A 136 -7.78 -1.65 -19.53
N HIS A 137 -7.04 -1.05 -18.60
CA HIS A 137 -5.64 -1.36 -18.28
C HIS A 137 -5.53 -2.06 -16.93
N GLU A 138 -4.59 -3.02 -16.84
CA GLU A 138 -4.29 -3.72 -15.61
C GLU A 138 -3.31 -2.91 -14.75
N PHE A 139 -3.66 -2.78 -13.47
CA PHE A 139 -2.87 -2.18 -12.41
C PHE A 139 -2.77 -3.15 -11.24
N GLU A 140 -1.93 -2.84 -10.26
CA GLU A 140 -1.69 -3.69 -9.11
C GLU A 140 -1.98 -2.99 -7.78
N LEU A 141 -2.41 -3.77 -6.79
CA LEU A 141 -2.34 -3.38 -5.39
C LEU A 141 -0.96 -3.78 -4.87
N ARG A 142 -0.14 -2.80 -4.52
CA ARG A 142 1.21 -2.99 -4.00
C ARG A 142 1.18 -2.98 -2.48
N LEU A 143 1.23 -4.19 -1.89
CA LEU A 143 1.22 -4.35 -0.44
C LEU A 143 2.51 -3.82 0.19
N CYS A 144 2.35 -2.94 1.17
CA CYS A 144 3.39 -2.42 2.06
C CYS A 144 3.38 -3.27 3.34
N LEU A 145 4.18 -4.33 3.40
CA LEU A 145 4.21 -5.26 4.52
C LEU A 145 5.34 -4.91 5.48
N GLY A 146 5.01 -4.55 6.72
CA GLY A 146 5.99 -4.23 7.73
C GLY A 146 6.79 -5.46 8.18
N ILE A 147 8.11 -5.35 8.13
CA ILE A 147 9.06 -6.40 8.55
C ILE A 147 10.03 -5.89 9.63
N THR A 148 10.46 -6.81 10.49
CA THR A 148 11.43 -6.54 11.54
C THR A 148 12.86 -6.52 11.00
N LYS A 149 13.81 -6.02 11.80
CA LYS A 149 15.22 -6.03 11.42
C LYS A 149 15.77 -7.44 11.14
N LYS A 150 15.33 -8.45 11.91
CA LYS A 150 15.76 -9.85 11.69
C LYS A 150 15.20 -10.40 10.38
N GLU A 151 13.95 -10.08 10.06
CA GLU A 151 13.30 -10.48 8.81
C GLU A 151 13.92 -9.78 7.60
N LEU A 152 14.29 -8.51 7.74
CA LEU A 152 15.04 -7.81 6.70
C LEU A 152 16.38 -8.48 6.41
N GLN A 153 17.13 -8.85 7.46
CA GLN A 153 18.39 -9.57 7.27
C GLN A 153 18.15 -10.94 6.60
N PHE A 154 17.15 -11.69 7.05
CA PHE A 154 16.80 -12.97 6.42
C PHE A 154 16.45 -12.81 4.94
N LYS A 155 15.69 -11.75 4.58
CA LYS A 155 15.37 -11.44 3.18
C LYS A 155 16.62 -11.15 2.35
N LEU A 156 17.59 -10.44 2.91
CA LEU A 156 18.86 -10.16 2.22
C LEU A 156 19.68 -11.44 1.98
N ASP A 157 19.62 -12.39 2.92
CA ASP A 157 20.37 -13.63 2.85
C ASP A 157 19.69 -14.71 2.00
N ARG A 158 18.35 -14.75 1.97
CA ARG A 158 17.55 -15.85 1.40
C ARG A 158 16.57 -15.44 0.31
N GLY A 159 16.35 -14.15 0.12
CA GLY A 159 15.40 -13.61 -0.85
C GLY A 159 14.02 -13.32 -0.28
N ALA A 160 13.26 -12.51 -1.01
CA ALA A 160 11.94 -12.05 -0.60
C ALA A 160 10.89 -13.17 -0.59
N GLU A 161 10.94 -14.08 -1.57
CA GLU A 161 9.97 -15.18 -1.70
C GLU A 161 10.00 -16.12 -0.48
N GLU A 162 11.20 -16.46 0.00
CA GLU A 162 11.33 -17.34 1.18
C GLU A 162 10.80 -16.63 2.43
N LEU A 163 11.09 -15.33 2.61
CA LEU A 163 10.53 -14.57 3.72
C LEU A 163 9.00 -14.48 3.63
N LEU A 164 8.44 -14.15 2.47
CA LEU A 164 6.99 -14.09 2.26
C LEU A 164 6.31 -15.42 2.57
N CYS A 165 6.92 -16.54 2.18
CA CYS A 165 6.43 -17.88 2.53
C CYS A 165 6.34 -18.06 4.06
N ARG A 166 7.38 -17.68 4.82
CA ARG A 166 7.40 -17.74 6.29
C ARG A 166 6.34 -16.85 6.93
N LEU A 167 6.18 -15.62 6.41
CA LEU A 167 5.18 -14.67 6.91
C LEU A 167 3.75 -15.17 6.67
N LYS A 168 3.50 -15.78 5.51
CA LYS A 168 2.21 -16.42 5.17
C LYS A 168 1.92 -17.63 6.08
N GLN A 169 2.90 -18.54 6.24
CA GLN A 169 2.75 -19.74 7.08
C GLN A 169 2.48 -19.42 8.55
N GLN A 170 3.02 -18.32 9.06
CA GLN A 170 2.85 -17.91 10.46
C GLN A 170 1.73 -16.88 10.66
N GLY A 171 0.90 -16.64 9.64
CA GLY A 171 -0.28 -15.79 9.71
C GLY A 171 0.00 -14.30 9.90
N VAL A 172 1.20 -13.84 9.56
CA VAL A 172 1.55 -12.42 9.57
C VAL A 172 1.02 -11.73 8.32
N TYR A 173 1.24 -12.32 7.16
CA TYR A 173 0.74 -11.78 5.88
C TYR A 173 -0.81 -11.75 5.86
N PRO A 174 -1.43 -10.67 5.39
CA PRO A 174 -0.87 -9.44 4.80
C PRO A 174 -0.69 -8.28 5.81
N TYR A 175 -0.70 -8.55 7.10
CA TYR A 175 -0.83 -7.53 8.14
C TYR A 175 0.50 -6.94 8.58
N THR A 176 0.53 -5.61 8.68
CA THR A 176 1.57 -4.86 9.38
C THR A 176 1.11 -4.62 10.82
N ASP A 177 1.74 -5.31 11.76
CA ASP A 177 1.54 -5.16 13.20
C ASP A 177 2.82 -4.57 13.80
N LEU A 178 2.73 -3.34 14.31
CA LEU A 178 3.88 -2.57 14.80
C LEU A 178 4.53 -3.17 16.06
N GLY A 179 3.76 -3.92 16.83
CA GLY A 179 4.19 -4.53 18.10
C GLY A 179 4.63 -5.99 17.99
N ARG A 180 4.51 -6.60 16.80
CA ARG A 180 4.84 -8.01 16.65
C ARG A 180 6.34 -8.28 16.73
N GLU A 181 6.67 -9.44 17.26
CA GLU A 181 8.01 -10.01 17.16
C GLU A 181 8.27 -10.60 15.76
N SER A 182 9.54 -10.89 15.50
CA SER A 182 9.94 -11.60 14.27
C SER A 182 9.30 -12.99 14.21
N VAL A 183 8.91 -13.42 13.01
CA VAL A 183 8.53 -14.82 12.77
C VAL A 183 9.73 -15.76 13.00
N ARG A 184 9.43 -17.06 13.16
CA ARG A 184 10.49 -18.07 13.21
C ARG A 184 11.14 -18.20 11.84
N LEU A 185 12.44 -17.97 11.79
CA LEU A 185 13.25 -17.94 10.57
C LEU A 185 14.15 -19.18 10.42
N ASP A 186 14.21 -20.03 11.45
CA ASP A 186 15.03 -21.24 11.41
C ASP A 186 14.59 -22.18 10.28
N VAL A 187 15.58 -22.71 9.59
CA VAL A 187 15.38 -23.75 8.56
C VAL A 187 15.19 -25.08 9.30
N SER A 188 14.02 -25.68 9.15
CA SER A 188 13.80 -27.08 9.57
C SER A 188 14.47 -28.01 8.60
#